data_7872c654e0e35aff4be68bb804296434
#
_entry.id   7872c654e0e35aff4be68bb804296434
#
_cell.length_a   1.000
_cell.length_b   1.000
_cell.length_c   1.000
_cell.angle_alpha   90.00
_cell.angle_beta   90.00
_cell.angle_gamma   90.00
#
_symmetry.space_group_name_H-M   'P 1'
#
loop_
_entity.id
_entity.type
_entity.pdbx_description
1 polymer ?
#
loop_
_entity_poly.entity_id
_entity_poly.type
_entity_poly.pdbx_seq_one_letter_code
_entity_poly.pdbx_strand_id
1 'polypeptide(L)' 'MPMTERERQASNMLQSIARDINEKLPKGFGFCLLTYEFGDAKDREMLYVSNGNRKDVQKAMLEFCTKVGDEHYGKEVK' A
#
# COMPACT_ATOMS: atom_id res chain seq x y z
N MET A 1 19.39 -1.86 -7.50
CA MET A 1 19.92 -3.00 -6.74
C MET A 1 19.01 -4.19 -6.85
N PRO A 2 19.56 -5.39 -6.94
CA PRO A 2 18.68 -6.57 -7.02
C PRO A 2 17.91 -6.75 -5.72
N MET A 3 16.71 -7.24 -5.84
CA MET A 3 15.88 -7.55 -4.69
C MET A 3 16.46 -8.75 -3.93
N THR A 4 16.37 -8.70 -2.62
CA THR A 4 16.67 -9.88 -1.81
C THR A 4 15.57 -10.92 -2.03
N GLU A 5 15.85 -12.16 -1.65
CA GLU A 5 14.85 -13.23 -1.73
C GLU A 5 13.61 -12.89 -0.90
N ARG A 6 13.82 -12.33 0.28
CA ARG A 6 12.73 -11.93 1.16
C ARG A 6 11.85 -10.86 0.53
N GLU A 7 12.47 -9.86 -0.12
CA GLU A 7 11.74 -8.82 -0.82
C GLU A 7 10.95 -9.38 -1.99
N ARG A 8 11.54 -10.31 -2.73
CA ARG A 8 10.87 -10.95 -3.85
C ARG A 8 9.65 -11.72 -3.40
N GLN A 9 9.75 -12.48 -2.33
CA GLN A 9 8.62 -13.22 -1.76
C GLN A 9 7.53 -12.26 -1.33
N ALA A 10 7.88 -11.18 -0.64
CA ALA A 10 6.91 -10.19 -0.20
C ALA A 10 6.23 -9.52 -1.40
N SER A 11 6.99 -9.18 -2.43
CA SER A 11 6.44 -8.56 -3.64
C SER A 11 5.44 -9.49 -4.33
N ASN A 12 5.78 -10.78 -4.44
CA ASN A 12 4.88 -11.75 -5.05
C ASN A 12 3.59 -11.93 -4.26
N MET A 13 3.68 -11.95 -2.94
CA MET A 13 2.51 -12.03 -2.08
C MET A 13 1.64 -10.79 -2.22
N LEU A 14 2.25 -9.61 -2.27
CA LEU A 14 1.52 -8.36 -2.45
C LEU A 14 0.74 -8.34 -3.75
N GLN A 15 1.35 -8.83 -4.83
CA GLN A 15 0.66 -8.87 -6.12
C GLN A 15 -0.54 -9.80 -6.09
N SER A 16 -0.42 -10.93 -5.42
CA SER A 16 -1.53 -11.86 -5.26
C SER A 16 -2.69 -11.24 -4.49
N ILE A 17 -2.38 -10.59 -3.37
CA ILE A 17 -3.37 -9.90 -2.54
C ILE A 17 -4.01 -8.76 -3.34
N ALA A 18 -3.21 -8.03 -4.10
CA ALA A 18 -3.70 -6.93 -4.90
C ALA A 18 -4.71 -7.36 -5.95
N ARG A 19 -4.48 -8.52 -6.57
CA ARG A 19 -5.45 -9.06 -7.52
C ARG A 19 -6.78 -9.35 -6.84
N ASP A 20 -6.73 -9.94 -5.66
CA ASP A 20 -7.95 -10.23 -4.90
C ASP A 20 -8.71 -8.95 -4.57
N ILE A 21 -7.99 -7.93 -4.12
CA ILE A 21 -8.60 -6.64 -3.80
C ILE A 21 -9.24 -6.05 -5.05
N ASN A 22 -8.52 -6.06 -6.16
CA ASN A 22 -8.99 -5.46 -7.39
C ASN A 22 -10.25 -6.15 -7.93
N GLU A 23 -10.34 -7.47 -7.76
CA GLU A 23 -11.52 -8.22 -8.16
C GLU A 23 -12.74 -7.91 -7.30
N LYS A 24 -12.51 -7.60 -6.03
CA LYS A 24 -13.61 -7.37 -5.07
C LYS A 24 -14.06 -5.93 -4.99
N LEU A 25 -13.24 -4.98 -5.46
CA LEU A 25 -13.62 -3.58 -5.45
C LEU A 25 -14.61 -3.28 -6.57
N PRO A 26 -15.61 -2.43 -6.31
CA PRO A 26 -16.48 -1.96 -7.38
C PRO A 26 -15.68 -1.19 -8.43
N LYS A 27 -16.23 -1.12 -9.63
CA LYS A 27 -15.62 -0.34 -10.70
C LYS A 27 -15.52 1.12 -10.28
N GLY A 28 -14.43 1.76 -10.67
CA GLY A 28 -14.22 3.17 -10.37
C GLY A 28 -13.45 3.41 -9.07
N PHE A 29 -13.17 2.35 -8.31
CA PHE A 29 -12.38 2.50 -7.09
C PHE A 29 -10.91 2.15 -7.34
N GLY A 30 -10.03 3.03 -6.86
CA GLY A 30 -8.62 2.75 -6.81
C GLY A 30 -8.22 2.26 -5.43
N PHE A 31 -7.09 1.57 -5.35
CA PHE A 31 -6.53 1.18 -4.08
C PHE A 31 -5.01 1.26 -4.11
N CYS A 32 -4.43 1.36 -2.93
CA CYS A 32 -2.99 1.25 -2.75
C CYS A 32 -2.74 0.42 -1.50
N LEU A 33 -1.99 -0.65 -1.66
CA LEU A 33 -1.58 -1.51 -0.55
C LEU A 33 -0.11 -1.22 -0.25
N LEU A 34 0.15 -0.74 0.95
CA LEU A 34 1.48 -0.39 1.40
C LEU A 34 1.88 -1.34 2.52
N THR A 35 3.03 -1.95 2.39
CA THR A 35 3.60 -2.78 3.45
C THR A 35 4.96 -2.24 3.86
N TYR A 36 5.30 -2.45 5.12
CA TYR A 36 6.56 -1.97 5.66
C TYR A 36 6.97 -2.87 6.83
N GLU A 37 8.26 -2.90 7.10
CA GLU A 37 8.76 -3.65 8.24
C GLU A 37 8.55 -2.86 9.52
N PHE A 38 8.13 -3.55 10.58
CA PHE A 38 8.09 -2.93 11.89
C PHE A 38 9.49 -2.65 12.40
N GLY A 39 9.64 -1.64 13.22
CA GLY A 39 10.91 -1.28 13.86
C GLY A 39 11.38 0.12 13.48
N ASP A 40 12.58 0.44 13.89
CA ASP A 40 13.17 1.75 13.61
C ASP A 40 13.56 1.87 12.15
N ALA A 41 13.26 3.01 11.61
CA ALA A 41 12.94 3.13 10.21
C ALA A 41 14.06 3.51 9.26
N LYS A 42 15.33 3.50 9.68
CA LYS A 42 16.36 4.03 8.79
C LYS A 42 16.49 3.30 7.48
N ASP A 43 16.40 1.96 7.52
CA ASP A 43 16.63 1.14 6.34
C ASP A 43 15.52 0.14 6.10
N ARG A 44 14.36 0.36 6.72
CA ARG A 44 13.27 -0.58 6.52
C ARG A 44 12.72 -0.46 5.10
N GLU A 45 12.33 -1.57 4.60
CA GLU A 45 11.79 -1.63 3.26
C GLU A 45 10.31 -1.34 3.24
N MET A 46 9.92 -0.60 2.22
CA MET A 46 8.52 -0.33 1.97
C MET A 46 8.19 -0.79 0.57
N LEU A 47 7.13 -1.59 0.47
CA LEU A 47 6.64 -2.07 -0.80
C LEU A 47 5.21 -1.61 -0.96
N TYR A 48 4.84 -1.22 -2.19
CA TYR A 48 3.46 -0.89 -2.44
C TYR A 48 3.01 -1.41 -3.79
N VAL A 49 1.72 -1.64 -3.90
CA VAL A 49 1.09 -2.01 -5.14
C VAL A 49 -0.25 -1.30 -5.24
N SER A 50 -0.61 -0.86 -6.43
CA SER A 50 -1.88 -0.17 -6.63
C SER A 50 -2.42 -0.48 -8.03
N ASN A 51 -3.68 -0.16 -8.23
CA ASN A 51 -4.31 -0.24 -9.55
C ASN A 51 -4.41 1.12 -10.24
N GLY A 52 -3.84 2.16 -9.64
CA GLY A 52 -3.85 3.50 -10.20
C GLY A 52 -2.50 3.92 -10.75
N ASN A 53 -2.46 5.05 -11.43
CA ASN A 53 -1.18 5.59 -11.87
C ASN A 53 -0.47 6.24 -10.69
N ARG A 54 0.85 6.39 -10.83
CA ARG A 54 1.70 6.85 -9.73
C ARG A 54 1.30 8.22 -9.19
N LYS A 55 0.95 9.14 -10.07
CA LYS A 55 0.59 10.50 -9.65
C LYS A 55 -0.68 10.51 -8.82
N ASP A 56 -1.68 9.76 -9.25
CA ASP A 56 -2.94 9.66 -8.51
C ASP A 56 -2.74 8.99 -7.16
N VAL A 57 -1.92 7.95 -7.10
CA VAL A 57 -1.60 7.26 -5.87
C VAL A 57 -0.88 8.18 -4.90
N GLN A 58 0.11 8.94 -5.38
CA GLN A 58 0.82 9.89 -4.53
C GLN A 58 -0.12 10.95 -3.98
N LYS A 59 -1.01 11.46 -4.81
CA LYS A 59 -1.99 12.44 -4.38
C LYS A 59 -2.90 11.89 -3.31
N ALA A 60 -3.39 10.68 -3.49
CA ALA A 60 -4.25 10.02 -2.50
C ALA A 60 -3.51 9.79 -1.19
N MET A 61 -2.25 9.39 -1.26
CA MET A 61 -1.44 9.21 -0.06
C MET A 61 -1.24 10.52 0.70
N LEU A 62 -0.98 11.60 -0.01
CA LEU A 62 -0.84 12.91 0.62
C LEU A 62 -2.14 13.37 1.27
N GLU A 63 -3.25 13.16 0.61
CA GLU A 63 -4.56 13.45 1.18
C GLU A 63 -4.79 12.65 2.45
N PHE A 64 -4.47 11.38 2.42
CA PHE A 64 -4.59 10.52 3.60
C PHE A 64 -3.74 11.03 4.75
N CYS A 65 -2.48 11.37 4.47
CA CYS A 65 -1.59 11.90 5.50
C CYS A 65 -2.10 13.18 6.12
N THR A 66 -2.73 14.04 5.33
CA THR A 66 -3.31 15.28 5.80
C THR A 66 -4.53 15.04 6.69
N LYS A 67 -5.30 14.01 6.39
CA LYS A 67 -6.57 13.74 7.06
C LYS A 67 -6.49 12.69 8.16
N VAL A 68 -5.33 12.05 8.31
CA VAL A 68 -5.19 10.90 9.21
C VAL A 68 -5.45 11.26 10.68
N GLY A 69 -5.33 12.53 11.05
CA GLY A 69 -5.65 12.97 12.39
C GLY A 69 -7.14 13.13 12.68
N ASP A 70 -7.97 13.01 11.67
CA ASP A 70 -9.42 13.11 11.82
C ASP A 70 -9.96 11.74 12.22
N GLU A 71 -10.69 11.69 13.32
CA GLU A 71 -11.26 10.45 13.85
C GLU A 71 -12.19 9.74 12.86
N HIS A 72 -12.73 10.48 11.91
CA HIS A 72 -13.64 9.92 10.93
C HIS A 72 -12.93 9.26 9.75
N TYR A 73 -11.61 9.41 9.68
CA TYR A 73 -10.83 8.87 8.58
C TYR A 73 -10.01 7.69 9.01
N GLY A 74 -10.22 6.61 8.31
CA GLY A 74 -9.45 5.40 8.53
C GLY A 74 -9.92 4.62 9.74
N LYS A 75 -9.84 3.33 9.64
CA LYS A 75 -10.11 2.42 10.75
C LYS A 75 -8.96 1.43 10.84
N GLU A 76 -8.51 1.20 12.05
CA GLU A 76 -7.49 0.19 12.26
C GLU A 76 -8.11 -1.19 12.18
N VAL A 77 -7.41 -2.09 11.53
CA VAL A 77 -7.77 -3.50 11.50
C VAL A 77 -6.91 -4.19 12.55
N LYS A 78 -7.55 -4.78 13.52
CA LYS A 78 -6.83 -5.48 14.59
C LYS A 78 -7.11 -6.97 14.54
#